data_3d6b253759b4c5a0eeec5e247c706682
#
_entry.id   3d6b253759b4c5a0eeec5e247c706682
#
_cell.length_a   1.000
_cell.length_b   1.000
_cell.length_c   1.000
_cell.angle_alpha   90.00
_cell.angle_beta   90.00
_cell.angle_gamma   90.00
#
_symmetry.space_group_name_H-M   'P 1'
#
loop_
_entity.id
_entity.type
_entity.pdbx_description
1 polymer ?
#
loop_
_entity_poly.entity_id
_entity_poly.type
_entity_poly.pdbx_seq_one_letter_code
_entity_poly.pdbx_strand_id
1 'polypeptide(L)'
;MSNRIVSRSLMGALCSACFTTASAQERPNIIVFLVDDMGLMDTSVPFVTDENGNAQRQPLNDWYRTPNMERLANQGIRFSTFYAQSVSSPSRASIMTGQNAARHRTTNWINAESNNRTPYGPFHWNWKGLTHQDLSLI
;
A
#
# COMPACT_ATOMS: atom_id res chain seq x y z
N MET A 1 56.56 29.86 34.97
CA MET A 1 56.36 28.42 34.79
C MET A 1 54.97 28.04 35.32
N SER A 2 54.25 27.26 34.59
CA SER A 2 52.99 26.67 35.00
C SER A 2 51.69 27.47 34.72
N ASN A 3 51.05 27.22 33.56
CA ASN A 3 49.61 27.33 33.35
C ASN A 3 49.27 26.56 32.07
N ARG A 4 49.31 25.22 32.10
CA ARG A 4 48.88 24.36 30.98
C ARG A 4 48.27 23.02 31.43
N ILE A 5 47.42 23.01 32.43
CA ILE A 5 46.76 21.72 32.85
C ILE A 5 45.25 21.81 32.97
N VAL A 6 44.59 22.92 32.68
CA VAL A 6 43.10 23.00 32.89
C VAL A 6 42.26 22.80 31.63
N SER A 7 42.88 22.62 30.46
CA SER A 7 42.13 22.59 29.18
C SER A 7 41.76 21.21 28.62
N ARG A 8 42.07 20.11 29.30
CA ARG A 8 41.80 18.75 28.75
C ARG A 8 40.61 18.00 29.35
N SER A 9 40.05 18.48 30.45
CA SER A 9 38.95 17.79 31.13
C SER A 9 37.55 18.26 30.74
N LEU A 10 37.44 19.37 29.99
CA LEU A 10 36.12 19.91 29.59
C LEU A 10 35.59 19.37 28.26
N MET A 11 36.42 18.68 27.49
CA MET A 11 36.03 18.17 26.16
C MET A 11 35.50 16.74 26.20
N GLY A 12 35.62 16.06 27.32
CA GLY A 12 35.10 14.70 27.51
C GLY A 12 33.65 14.62 28.00
N ALA A 13 33.08 15.71 28.52
CA ALA A 13 31.76 15.72 29.12
C ALA A 13 30.61 16.06 28.14
N LEU A 14 30.94 16.58 26.95
CA LEU A 14 29.92 16.99 25.96
C LEU A 14 29.50 15.87 24.97
N CYS A 15 30.22 14.75 24.92
CA CYS A 15 29.86 13.63 24.03
C CYS A 15 28.90 12.59 24.67
N SER A 16 28.56 12.74 25.95
CA SER A 16 27.74 11.73 26.67
C SER A 16 26.24 12.03 26.70
N ALA A 17 25.78 13.13 26.11
CA ALA A 17 24.37 13.58 26.19
C ALA A 17 23.53 13.33 24.93
N CYS A 18 24.05 12.63 23.93
CA CYS A 18 23.33 12.34 22.69
C CYS A 18 22.91 10.86 22.55
N PHE A 19 22.81 10.12 23.65
CA PHE A 19 21.99 8.93 23.63
C PHE A 19 20.52 9.34 23.82
N THR A 20 19.94 9.95 22.80
CA THR A 20 18.48 9.96 22.67
C THR A 20 18.06 8.50 22.64
N THR A 21 17.34 8.08 23.67
CA THR A 21 16.62 6.81 23.68
C THR A 21 15.83 6.74 22.40
N ALA A 22 16.25 5.93 21.44
CA ALA A 22 15.43 5.54 20.33
C ALA A 22 14.24 4.83 20.95
N SER A 23 13.16 5.56 21.18
CA SER A 23 11.87 4.98 21.55
C SER A 23 11.58 3.98 20.44
N ALA A 24 11.47 2.71 20.79
CA ALA A 24 11.04 1.69 19.85
C ALA A 24 9.68 2.17 19.34
N GLN A 25 9.63 2.62 18.09
CA GLN A 25 8.39 3.06 17.48
C GLN A 25 7.47 1.84 17.47
N GLU A 26 6.38 1.90 18.20
CA GLU A 26 5.36 0.85 18.18
C GLU A 26 4.94 0.62 16.73
N ARG A 27 5.00 -0.64 16.29
CA ARG A 27 4.59 -0.98 14.93
C ARG A 27 3.09 -0.75 14.81
N PRO A 28 2.61 0.04 13.85
CA PRO A 28 1.20 0.27 13.71
C PRO A 28 0.46 -1.01 13.29
N ASN A 29 -0.78 -1.14 13.73
CA ASN A 29 -1.68 -2.12 13.14
C ASN A 29 -2.11 -1.63 11.77
N ILE A 30 -2.04 -2.50 10.75
CA ILE A 30 -2.43 -2.17 9.38
C ILE A 30 -3.67 -2.99 9.03
N ILE A 31 -4.76 -2.31 8.68
CA ILE A 31 -6.00 -2.94 8.23
C ILE A 31 -6.19 -2.59 6.75
N VAL A 32 -6.25 -3.62 5.90
CA VAL A 32 -6.58 -3.47 4.48
C VAL A 32 -8.05 -3.82 4.29
N PHE A 33 -8.84 -2.83 3.89
CA PHE A 33 -10.26 -3.01 3.56
C PHE A 33 -10.41 -3.00 2.03
N LEU A 34 -10.53 -4.18 1.44
CA LEU A 34 -10.66 -4.37 0.00
C LEU A 34 -12.13 -4.51 -0.39
N VAL A 35 -12.63 -3.58 -1.18
CA VAL A 35 -13.98 -3.64 -1.74
C VAL A 35 -13.92 -4.24 -3.12
N ASP A 36 -14.78 -5.23 -3.39
CA ASP A 36 -14.87 -5.93 -4.67
C ASP A 36 -15.75 -5.17 -5.65
N ASP A 37 -15.34 -5.10 -6.90
CA ASP A 37 -16.05 -4.49 -8.03
C ASP A 37 -16.54 -3.04 -7.83
N MET A 38 -15.91 -2.26 -6.95
CA MET A 38 -16.27 -0.87 -6.72
C MET A 38 -15.52 0.06 -7.68
N GLY A 39 -16.26 0.83 -8.47
CA GLY A 39 -15.72 1.88 -9.33
C GLY A 39 -15.37 3.17 -8.57
N LEU A 40 -14.57 4.06 -9.19
CA LEU A 40 -14.16 5.33 -8.61
C LEU A 40 -15.32 6.27 -8.24
N MET A 41 -16.45 6.13 -8.91
CA MET A 41 -17.63 6.95 -8.69
C MET A 41 -18.74 6.26 -7.90
N ASP A 42 -18.51 5.01 -7.44
CA ASP A 42 -19.51 4.21 -6.72
C ASP A 42 -19.53 4.50 -5.21
N THR A 43 -19.11 5.70 -4.84
CA THR A 43 -19.12 6.22 -3.47
C THR A 43 -19.53 7.68 -3.46
N SER A 44 -19.92 8.21 -2.31
CA SER A 44 -20.13 9.66 -2.14
C SER A 44 -18.81 10.46 -2.03
N VAL A 45 -17.66 9.80 -1.98
CA VAL A 45 -16.34 10.43 -1.97
C VAL A 45 -15.88 10.71 -3.40
N PRO A 46 -15.57 11.96 -3.79
CA PRO A 46 -15.04 12.27 -5.11
C PRO A 46 -13.58 11.86 -5.22
N PHE A 47 -13.29 10.78 -5.93
CA PHE A 47 -11.92 10.31 -6.22
C PHE A 47 -11.37 10.86 -7.54
N VAL A 48 -12.23 11.24 -8.49
CA VAL A 48 -11.81 11.87 -9.74
C VAL A 48 -11.25 13.26 -9.46
N THR A 49 -10.18 13.63 -10.12
CA THR A 49 -9.53 14.94 -9.99
C THR A 49 -9.56 15.72 -11.28
N ASP A 50 -9.54 17.04 -11.19
CA ASP A 50 -9.29 17.94 -12.31
C ASP A 50 -7.80 17.97 -12.71
N GLU A 51 -7.47 18.78 -13.71
CA GLU A 51 -6.09 18.97 -14.20
C GLU A 51 -5.13 19.51 -13.13
N ASN A 52 -5.66 20.18 -12.11
CA ASN A 52 -4.89 20.75 -11.01
C ASN A 52 -4.78 19.79 -9.79
N GLY A 53 -5.37 18.59 -9.88
CA GLY A 53 -5.39 17.61 -8.81
C GLY A 53 -6.46 17.83 -7.76
N ASN A 54 -7.40 18.79 -7.94
CA ASN A 54 -8.50 19.00 -7.01
C ASN A 54 -9.59 17.95 -7.22
N ALA A 55 -10.19 17.50 -6.11
CA ALA A 55 -11.27 16.53 -6.17
C ALA A 55 -12.47 17.09 -6.95
N GLN A 56 -12.90 16.36 -7.96
CA GLN A 56 -14.01 16.72 -8.83
C GLN A 56 -15.21 15.79 -8.56
N ARG A 57 -16.27 16.36 -8.00
CA ARG A 57 -17.50 15.63 -7.72
C ARG A 57 -18.23 15.30 -9.03
N GLN A 58 -18.64 14.06 -9.19
CA GLN A 58 -19.39 13.55 -10.33
C GLN A 58 -20.84 13.26 -9.94
N PRO A 59 -21.80 13.27 -10.88
CA PRO A 59 -23.21 13.01 -10.57
C PRO A 59 -23.47 11.69 -9.82
N LEU A 60 -22.71 10.64 -10.10
CA LEU A 60 -22.81 9.35 -9.40
C LEU A 60 -22.42 9.45 -7.92
N ASN A 61 -21.51 10.37 -7.54
CA ASN A 61 -21.19 10.57 -6.14
C ASN A 61 -22.37 11.09 -5.30
N ASP A 62 -23.37 11.72 -5.95
CA ASP A 62 -24.57 12.21 -5.28
C ASP A 62 -25.62 11.10 -5.09
N TRP A 63 -25.51 10.05 -5.88
CA TRP A 63 -26.39 8.88 -5.79
C TRP A 63 -26.07 7.98 -4.60
N TYR A 64 -24.77 7.79 -4.33
CA TYR A 64 -24.30 6.91 -3.25
C TYR A 64 -24.27 7.60 -1.90
N ARG A 65 -24.48 6.83 -0.84
CA ARG A 65 -24.41 7.30 0.56
C ARG A 65 -23.40 6.45 1.34
N THR A 66 -22.17 6.93 1.40
CA THR A 66 -21.04 6.25 2.08
C THR A 66 -20.39 7.13 3.14
N PRO A 67 -21.12 7.54 4.22
CA PRO A 67 -20.66 8.54 5.18
C PRO A 67 -19.41 8.11 5.95
N ASN A 68 -19.21 6.82 6.19
CA ASN A 68 -17.99 6.34 6.84
C ASN A 68 -16.77 6.43 5.92
N MET A 69 -16.93 6.26 4.62
CA MET A 69 -15.86 6.50 3.65
C MET A 69 -15.52 7.98 3.55
N GLU A 70 -16.53 8.86 3.58
CA GLU A 70 -16.30 10.31 3.63
C GLU A 70 -15.52 10.69 4.90
N ARG A 71 -15.91 10.16 6.06
CA ARG A 71 -15.19 10.40 7.32
C ARG A 71 -13.74 9.95 7.21
N LEU A 72 -13.49 8.75 6.70
CA LEU A 72 -12.14 8.22 6.51
C LEU A 72 -11.33 9.07 5.53
N ALA A 73 -11.93 9.47 4.41
CA ALA A 73 -11.30 10.32 3.40
C ALA A 73 -10.91 11.70 3.95
N ASN A 74 -11.71 12.25 4.86
CA ASN A 74 -11.44 13.54 5.50
C ASN A 74 -10.37 13.46 6.61
N GLN A 75 -10.16 12.28 7.18
CA GLN A 75 -9.15 12.04 8.24
C GLN A 75 -7.81 11.54 7.70
N GLY A 76 -7.78 11.08 6.47
CA GLY A 76 -6.63 10.44 5.85
C GLY A 76 -6.22 11.05 4.52
N ILE A 77 -5.52 10.26 3.73
CA ILE A 77 -5.06 10.63 2.39
C ILE A 77 -5.87 9.84 1.35
N ARG A 78 -6.33 10.52 0.32
CA ARG A 78 -6.97 9.91 -0.85
C ARG A 78 -5.98 9.87 -2.00
N PHE A 79 -5.83 8.70 -2.60
CA PHE A 79 -5.08 8.53 -3.83
C PHE A 79 -6.05 8.55 -5.02
N SER A 80 -5.93 9.54 -5.89
CA SER A 80 -6.74 9.64 -7.11
C SER A 80 -6.24 8.69 -8.21
N THR A 81 -4.96 8.31 -8.12
CA THR A 81 -4.28 7.49 -9.13
C THR A 81 -3.66 6.28 -8.44
N PHE A 82 -4.49 5.30 -8.13
CA PHE A 82 -4.08 4.05 -7.53
C PHE A 82 -4.71 2.89 -8.30
N TYR A 83 -3.87 2.08 -8.95
CA TYR A 83 -4.32 1.05 -9.86
C TYR A 83 -4.19 -0.34 -9.24
N ALA A 84 -5.27 -1.12 -9.35
CA ALA A 84 -5.24 -2.57 -9.17
C ALA A 84 -4.78 -3.26 -10.47
N GLN A 85 -4.66 -4.57 -10.44
CA GLN A 85 -4.52 -5.36 -11.65
C GLN A 85 -5.88 -5.45 -12.38
N SER A 86 -5.87 -5.94 -13.62
CA SER A 86 -7.05 -5.94 -14.48
C SER A 86 -8.24 -6.75 -13.97
N VAL A 87 -7.99 -7.76 -13.12
CA VAL A 87 -9.03 -8.62 -12.52
C VAL A 87 -8.68 -9.04 -11.09
N SER A 88 -9.61 -9.72 -10.44
CA SER A 88 -9.57 -10.09 -9.02
C SER A 88 -8.31 -10.89 -8.60
N SER A 89 -8.04 -12.03 -9.22
CA SER A 89 -6.95 -12.92 -8.79
C SER A 89 -5.57 -12.29 -8.80
N PRO A 90 -5.11 -11.59 -9.84
CA PRO A 90 -3.83 -10.90 -9.81
C PRO A 90 -3.79 -9.75 -8.81
N SER A 91 -4.88 -9.00 -8.61
CA SER A 91 -4.95 -7.94 -7.59
C SER A 91 -4.77 -8.50 -6.19
N ARG A 92 -5.49 -9.57 -5.85
CA ARG A 92 -5.39 -10.24 -4.55
C ARG A 92 -4.00 -10.86 -4.34
N ALA A 93 -3.45 -11.50 -5.37
CA ALA A 93 -2.08 -12.03 -5.34
C ALA A 93 -1.06 -10.92 -5.08
N SER A 94 -1.20 -9.77 -5.72
CA SER A 94 -0.33 -8.61 -5.51
C SER A 94 -0.41 -8.08 -4.06
N ILE A 95 -1.61 -7.99 -3.49
CA ILE A 95 -1.82 -7.56 -2.10
C ILE A 95 -1.17 -8.54 -1.13
N MET A 96 -1.38 -9.85 -1.33
CA MET A 96 -0.87 -10.90 -0.43
C MET A 96 0.65 -11.05 -0.48
N THR A 97 1.27 -10.77 -1.61
CA THR A 97 2.71 -11.01 -1.81
C THR A 97 3.55 -9.73 -1.82
N GLY A 98 2.94 -8.54 -1.92
CA GLY A 98 3.65 -7.29 -2.15
C GLY A 98 4.34 -7.23 -3.52
N GLN A 99 3.96 -8.09 -4.47
CA GLN A 99 4.58 -8.22 -5.79
C GLN A 99 3.61 -7.79 -6.88
N ASN A 100 4.12 -7.31 -8.01
CA ASN A 100 3.30 -7.07 -9.18
C ASN A 100 3.02 -8.37 -9.97
N ALA A 101 2.03 -8.34 -10.85
CA ALA A 101 1.59 -9.51 -11.61
C ALA A 101 2.69 -10.12 -12.50
N ALA A 102 3.61 -9.32 -13.01
CA ALA A 102 4.73 -9.82 -13.82
C ALA A 102 5.68 -10.70 -12.98
N ARG A 103 5.80 -10.42 -11.68
CA ARG A 103 6.68 -11.17 -10.79
C ARG A 103 6.02 -12.44 -10.26
N HIS A 104 4.82 -12.36 -9.71
CA HIS A 104 4.10 -13.56 -9.22
C HIS A 104 3.43 -14.37 -10.35
N ARG A 105 3.39 -13.84 -11.57
CA ARG A 105 2.92 -14.50 -12.81
C ARG A 105 1.45 -14.91 -12.81
N THR A 106 0.66 -14.41 -11.88
CA THR A 106 -0.78 -14.56 -11.86
C THR A 106 -1.38 -13.34 -12.55
N THR A 107 -1.86 -13.49 -13.77
CA THR A 107 -2.24 -12.34 -14.63
C THR A 107 -3.69 -12.37 -15.08
N ASN A 108 -4.42 -13.44 -14.76
CA ASN A 108 -5.81 -13.59 -15.12
C ASN A 108 -6.64 -14.11 -13.95
N TRP A 109 -7.96 -14.03 -14.08
CA TRP A 109 -8.87 -14.63 -13.12
C TRP A 109 -8.68 -16.15 -13.04
N ILE A 110 -8.68 -16.70 -11.84
CA ILE A 110 -8.40 -18.09 -11.58
C ILE A 110 -9.64 -18.76 -10.98
N ASN A 111 -10.10 -19.82 -11.61
CA ASN A 111 -11.06 -20.76 -11.05
C ASN A 111 -10.30 -22.02 -10.61
N ALA A 112 -10.38 -22.37 -9.34
CA ALA A 112 -9.68 -23.54 -8.79
C ALA A 112 -10.13 -24.87 -9.41
N GLU A 113 -11.35 -24.95 -9.94
CA GLU A 113 -11.97 -26.14 -10.48
C GLU A 113 -11.69 -26.34 -12.00
N SER A 114 -11.16 -25.32 -12.67
CA SER A 114 -10.95 -25.34 -14.11
C SER A 114 -9.49 -25.23 -14.52
N ASN A 115 -9.21 -25.57 -15.77
CA ASN A 115 -7.93 -25.31 -16.39
C ASN A 115 -7.89 -23.82 -16.81
N ASN A 116 -7.23 -23.00 -16.03
CA ASN A 116 -7.14 -21.55 -16.23
C ASN A 116 -6.19 -21.12 -17.35
N ARG A 117 -5.59 -22.07 -18.05
CA ARG A 117 -4.62 -21.83 -19.10
C ARG A 117 -5.28 -21.24 -20.34
N THR A 118 -4.71 -20.17 -20.88
CA THR A 118 -5.11 -19.62 -22.17
C THR A 118 -4.06 -19.90 -23.24
N PRO A 119 -4.43 -19.99 -24.54
CA PRO A 119 -3.48 -20.18 -25.62
C PRO A 119 -2.56 -18.98 -25.86
N TYR A 120 -2.87 -17.83 -25.28
CA TYR A 120 -2.20 -16.55 -25.55
C TYR A 120 -1.18 -16.13 -24.49
N GLY A 121 -1.00 -16.90 -23.42
CA GLY A 121 -0.06 -16.58 -22.36
C GLY A 121 1.18 -17.47 -22.35
N PRO A 122 2.27 -17.02 -21.70
CA PRO A 122 3.48 -17.83 -21.56
C PRO A 122 3.24 -19.13 -20.81
N PHE A 123 3.89 -20.21 -21.26
CA PHE A 123 3.69 -21.55 -20.73
C PHE A 123 4.01 -21.71 -19.23
N HIS A 124 4.94 -20.92 -18.73
CA HIS A 124 5.45 -20.97 -17.36
C HIS A 124 4.78 -19.97 -16.41
N TRP A 125 3.70 -19.34 -16.84
CA TRP A 125 2.94 -18.45 -15.96
C TRP A 125 2.09 -19.22 -14.95
N ASN A 126 1.74 -18.55 -13.87
CA ASN A 126 1.12 -19.18 -12.71
C ASN A 126 -0.41 -19.26 -12.87
N TRP A 127 -0.87 -20.21 -13.67
CA TRP A 127 -2.28 -20.37 -14.00
C TRP A 127 -3.16 -20.91 -12.86
N LYS A 128 -2.53 -21.42 -11.79
CA LYS A 128 -3.22 -21.98 -10.62
C LYS A 128 -3.15 -21.08 -9.39
N GLY A 129 -2.60 -19.88 -9.52
CA GLY A 129 -2.44 -18.95 -8.43
C GLY A 129 -1.08 -19.03 -7.74
N LEU A 130 -1.04 -18.56 -6.50
CA LEU A 130 0.20 -18.50 -5.72
C LEU A 130 0.66 -19.88 -5.28
N THR A 131 1.95 -20.08 -5.24
CA THR A 131 2.61 -21.24 -4.65
C THR A 131 3.21 -20.88 -3.30
N HIS A 132 3.67 -21.88 -2.53
CA HIS A 132 4.36 -21.65 -1.27
C HIS A 132 5.63 -20.79 -1.41
N GLN A 133 6.23 -20.73 -2.61
CA GLN A 133 7.41 -19.91 -2.89
C GLN A 133 7.08 -18.42 -3.11
N ASP A 134 5.81 -18.11 -3.37
CA ASP A 134 5.35 -16.73 -3.65
C ASP A 134 4.92 -15.98 -2.38
N LEU A 135 4.79 -16.68 -1.26
CA LEU A 135 4.30 -16.11 0.00
C LEU A 135 5.37 -15.27 0.69
N SER A 136 5.14 -14.00 0.85
CA SER A 136 6.07 -13.06 1.49
C SER A 136 5.47 -12.19 2.61
N LEU A 137 4.16 -12.20 2.80
CA LEU A 137 3.47 -11.37 3.80
C LEU A 137 2.86 -12.16 4.97
N ILE A 138 3.07 -13.47 5.01
CA ILE A 138 2.56 -14.34 6.08
C ILE A 138 3.74 -14.89 6.90
#